data_90a1155f475bf74e3b6e51f6953f71d6
#
_entry.id   90a1155f475bf74e3b6e51f6953f71d6
#
_cell.length_a   1.000
_cell.length_b   1.000
_cell.length_c   1.000
_cell.angle_alpha   90.00
_cell.angle_beta   90.00
_cell.angle_gamma   90.00
#
_symmetry.space_group_name_H-M   'P 1'
#
loop_
_entity.id
_entity.type
_entity.pdbx_description
1 polymer ?
#
loop_
_entity_poly.entity_id
_entity_poly.type
_entity_poly.pdbx_seq_one_letter_code
_entity_poly.pdbx_strand_id
1 'polypeptide(L)'
;MSTTGKKVTAALLATGLFAFSSAAMATNGYFTHGVGTESKAMGGTGVGSSENMGAISAASNPALTVFSDDKWQVGLSIFSPMRSYTASSSLANGQGGAFTLGAGSYDSKNEAFPIPYVAKNWKLKNDKALTFVFYGRGGMNTEWDSGQTATFDPTGTGAQPVTVPGLFGGGAFGSEFVATGVDLMQAFMSLNFAAKVGDNFAWGIGPVVAVQLFELTGLPAFSGYTQTFADAAAGGTPPQEIQVPSLTNNGHDTSVGYGVSAGMWAGFDKFSFGLAYQSKMSMDEFSEYADLYAQRGGFDIPSTLKAGVSFKAADDLTFNVDYERIGYSEIDSVSNPISNLIGGCWTANPDPFNPSNPPFAPFPESSGCLGGPSGAGFGWDDMTVYKFGLAWAANDKNVWRFGYSYGEQPIPTTEVLFNIMAPGVMEQHFTVGWTSERASGNVLSFSLMYAPSKTVAGTNTFDPTQTIELEMSQLDFEVAYRF
;
A
#
# COMPACT_ATOMS: atom_id res chain seq x y z
N MET A 1 26.05 -5.04 -17.56
CA MET A 1 25.96 -3.70 -16.93
C MET A 1 26.01 -3.94 -15.44
N SER A 2 26.88 -3.27 -14.71
CA SER A 2 27.06 -3.52 -13.27
C SER A 2 25.83 -3.07 -12.50
N THR A 3 25.53 -3.74 -11.38
CA THR A 3 24.45 -3.36 -10.43
C THR A 3 24.50 -1.89 -10.03
N THR A 4 25.68 -1.30 -9.92
CA THR A 4 25.90 0.12 -9.64
C THR A 4 25.37 1.06 -10.73
N GLY A 5 25.46 0.67 -12.01
CA GLY A 5 24.94 1.47 -13.13
C GLY A 5 23.41 1.50 -13.17
N LYS A 6 22.74 0.40 -12.78
CA LYS A 6 21.28 0.33 -12.68
C LYS A 6 20.75 1.20 -11.52
N LYS A 7 21.40 1.16 -10.37
CA LYS A 7 21.03 1.99 -9.20
C LYS A 7 21.18 3.49 -9.49
N VAL A 8 22.23 3.93 -10.20
CA VAL A 8 22.44 5.33 -10.57
C VAL A 8 21.40 5.83 -11.57
N THR A 9 21.00 5.02 -12.55
CA THR A 9 19.97 5.38 -13.53
C THR A 9 18.57 5.39 -12.89
N ALA A 10 18.29 4.47 -11.98
CA ALA A 10 17.03 4.44 -11.20
C ALA A 10 16.96 5.64 -10.22
N ALA A 11 18.06 5.99 -9.54
CA ALA A 11 18.14 7.15 -8.66
C ALA A 11 17.95 8.48 -9.42
N LEU A 12 18.49 8.62 -10.63
CA LEU A 12 18.30 9.82 -11.47
C LEU A 12 16.88 9.93 -12.03
N LEU A 13 16.20 8.82 -12.32
CA LEU A 13 14.78 8.79 -12.66
C LEU A 13 13.90 9.07 -11.44
N ALA A 14 14.24 8.50 -10.27
CA ALA A 14 13.54 8.73 -9.02
C ALA A 14 13.66 10.19 -8.57
N THR A 15 14.85 10.77 -8.49
CA THR A 15 15.05 12.15 -8.04
C THR A 15 14.39 13.21 -8.94
N GLY A 16 14.23 12.96 -10.23
CA GLY A 16 13.51 13.85 -11.14
C GLY A 16 11.98 13.72 -11.06
N LEU A 17 11.46 12.53 -10.74
CA LEU A 17 10.03 12.22 -10.71
C LEU A 17 9.42 12.38 -9.31
N PHE A 18 10.20 12.16 -8.24
CA PHE A 18 9.74 12.23 -6.85
C PHE A 18 10.02 13.58 -6.14
N ALA A 19 10.58 14.58 -6.84
CA ALA A 19 10.81 15.91 -6.25
C ALA A 19 9.52 16.61 -5.73
N PHE A 20 8.36 15.96 -5.83
CA PHE A 20 7.05 16.51 -5.46
C PHE A 20 6.21 15.63 -4.53
N SER A 21 6.72 14.49 -4.00
CA SER A 21 5.78 13.62 -3.31
C SER A 21 6.36 12.87 -2.10
N SER A 22 5.84 13.19 -0.94
CA SER A 22 5.56 12.21 0.09
C SER A 22 4.16 11.64 -0.24
N ALA A 23 4.06 10.53 -0.95
CA ALA A 23 2.77 9.96 -1.34
C ALA A 23 2.42 8.79 -0.42
N ALA A 24 1.60 9.04 0.60
CA ALA A 24 0.93 7.97 1.32
C ALA A 24 -0.45 7.73 0.70
N MET A 25 -0.78 6.48 0.43
CA MET A 25 -2.10 6.07 -0.03
C MET A 25 -2.49 4.79 0.69
N ALA A 26 -3.62 4.79 1.36
CA ALA A 26 -4.18 3.60 1.98
C ALA A 26 -5.70 3.69 1.91
N THR A 27 -6.32 3.15 0.87
CA THR A 27 -7.78 3.15 0.70
C THR A 27 -8.32 1.74 0.49
N ASN A 28 -7.78 1.00 -0.47
CA ASN A 28 -8.03 -0.43 -0.63
C ASN A 28 -6.77 -1.20 -0.17
N GLY A 29 -6.62 -1.36 1.16
CA GLY A 29 -5.33 -1.66 1.76
C GLY A 29 -4.37 -0.48 1.51
N TYR A 30 -3.21 -0.71 0.91
CA TYR A 30 -2.29 0.37 0.54
C TYR A 30 -2.45 0.88 -0.91
N PHE A 31 -3.45 0.43 -1.68
CA PHE A 31 -3.78 0.97 -2.99
C PHE A 31 -4.86 2.05 -2.93
N THR A 32 -4.88 2.96 -3.92
CA THR A 32 -5.95 3.95 -4.09
C THR A 32 -7.29 3.30 -4.44
N HIS A 33 -8.41 3.97 -4.09
CA HIS A 33 -9.76 3.52 -4.46
C HIS A 33 -10.01 3.56 -5.98
N GLY A 34 -9.24 4.33 -6.74
CA GLY A 34 -9.32 4.46 -8.20
C GLY A 34 -8.14 5.24 -8.76
N VAL A 35 -7.95 5.21 -10.08
CA VAL A 35 -6.90 5.96 -10.79
C VAL A 35 -7.55 6.82 -11.86
N GLY A 36 -7.22 8.12 -11.87
CA GLY A 36 -7.81 9.12 -12.75
C GLY A 36 -9.08 9.74 -12.20
N THR A 37 -9.20 11.05 -12.37
CA THR A 37 -10.20 11.91 -11.73
C THR A 37 -11.63 11.49 -12.01
N GLU A 38 -11.96 11.14 -13.25
CA GLU A 38 -13.30 10.71 -13.64
C GLU A 38 -13.68 9.36 -13.02
N SER A 39 -12.74 8.40 -12.96
CA SER A 39 -12.93 7.10 -12.29
C SER A 39 -13.07 7.28 -10.77
N LYS A 40 -12.18 8.05 -10.15
CA LYS A 40 -12.25 8.37 -8.72
C LYS A 40 -13.59 8.99 -8.34
N ALA A 41 -14.10 9.91 -9.16
CA ALA A 41 -15.41 10.55 -8.97
C ALA A 41 -16.59 9.56 -9.00
N MET A 42 -16.40 8.37 -9.54
CA MET A 42 -17.38 7.27 -9.62
C MET A 42 -17.02 6.08 -8.71
N GLY A 43 -16.35 6.31 -7.56
CA GLY A 43 -15.96 5.26 -6.63
C GLY A 43 -14.84 4.35 -7.17
N GLY A 44 -14.11 4.77 -8.19
CA GLY A 44 -13.08 3.98 -8.86
C GLY A 44 -13.61 3.00 -9.90
N THR A 45 -14.85 3.19 -10.38
CA THR A 45 -15.47 2.40 -11.47
C THR A 45 -15.00 2.83 -12.84
N GLY A 46 -15.44 2.09 -13.86
CA GLY A 46 -15.26 2.41 -15.25
C GLY A 46 -14.49 1.39 -16.07
N VAL A 47 -14.16 0.23 -15.50
CA VAL A 47 -13.44 -0.87 -16.20
C VAL A 47 -14.21 -1.36 -17.44
N GLY A 48 -15.55 -1.32 -17.40
CA GLY A 48 -16.42 -1.68 -18.51
C GLY A 48 -16.90 -0.49 -19.36
N SER A 49 -16.55 0.74 -19.01
CA SER A 49 -17.11 1.93 -19.67
C SER A 49 -16.36 2.30 -20.95
N SER A 50 -17.11 2.59 -22.01
CA SER A 50 -16.56 3.21 -23.24
C SER A 50 -16.58 4.75 -23.21
N GLU A 51 -16.93 5.35 -22.06
CA GLU A 51 -16.85 6.80 -21.87
C GLU A 51 -15.38 7.27 -22.01
N ASN A 52 -15.20 8.40 -22.67
CA ASN A 52 -13.87 9.00 -22.82
C ASN A 52 -13.41 9.63 -21.50
N MET A 53 -12.78 8.82 -20.64
CA MET A 53 -12.14 9.25 -19.38
C MET A 53 -10.66 9.66 -19.57
N GLY A 54 -10.20 9.77 -20.82
CA GLY A 54 -8.84 10.18 -21.16
C GLY A 54 -7.81 9.05 -21.07
N ALA A 55 -6.57 9.42 -21.33
CA ALA A 55 -5.44 8.49 -21.41
C ALA A 55 -5.18 7.71 -20.12
N ILE A 56 -5.49 8.30 -18.96
CA ILE A 56 -5.29 7.68 -17.64
C ILE A 56 -6.15 6.41 -17.45
N SER A 57 -7.22 6.21 -18.24
CA SER A 57 -8.04 4.99 -18.21
C SER A 57 -7.24 3.71 -18.48
N ALA A 58 -6.06 3.81 -19.14
CA ALA A 58 -5.13 2.71 -19.31
C ALA A 58 -4.69 2.05 -17.99
N ALA A 59 -4.62 2.81 -16.89
CA ALA A 59 -4.29 2.29 -15.56
C ALA A 59 -5.40 1.41 -14.96
N SER A 60 -6.65 1.59 -15.41
CA SER A 60 -7.78 0.77 -14.98
C SER A 60 -8.03 -0.41 -15.93
N ASN A 61 -8.03 -0.15 -17.24
CA ASN A 61 -8.19 -1.14 -18.30
C ASN A 61 -7.53 -0.62 -19.59
N PRO A 62 -6.41 -1.19 -20.05
CA PRO A 62 -5.70 -0.68 -21.24
C PRO A 62 -6.54 -0.73 -22.52
N ALA A 63 -7.56 -1.60 -22.62
CA ALA A 63 -8.44 -1.66 -23.78
C ALA A 63 -9.24 -0.37 -24.00
N LEU A 64 -9.51 0.40 -22.94
CA LEU A 64 -10.36 1.59 -23.00
C LEU A 64 -9.71 2.78 -23.76
N THR A 65 -8.40 2.72 -23.97
CA THR A 65 -7.67 3.84 -24.61
C THR A 65 -8.01 4.03 -26.07
N VAL A 66 -8.60 3.05 -26.74
CA VAL A 66 -9.15 3.22 -28.09
C VAL A 66 -10.32 4.20 -28.14
N PHE A 67 -11.03 4.43 -27.01
CA PHE A 67 -12.10 5.39 -26.86
C PHE A 67 -11.62 6.76 -26.40
N SER A 68 -10.34 6.88 -25.96
CA SER A 68 -9.78 8.13 -25.45
C SER A 68 -9.32 9.04 -26.58
N ASP A 69 -9.34 10.36 -26.34
CA ASP A 69 -8.84 11.36 -27.29
C ASP A 69 -7.32 11.28 -27.47
N ASP A 70 -6.83 11.81 -28.61
CA ASP A 70 -5.39 12.04 -28.83
C ASP A 70 -4.92 13.30 -28.09
N LYS A 71 -4.82 13.22 -26.78
CA LYS A 71 -4.53 14.34 -25.90
C LYS A 71 -3.54 13.97 -24.79
N TRP A 72 -2.92 14.98 -24.23
CA TRP A 72 -2.27 14.92 -22.92
C TRP A 72 -3.32 15.04 -21.81
N GLN A 73 -3.05 14.41 -20.71
CA GLN A 73 -3.84 14.54 -19.47
C GLN A 73 -2.90 14.62 -18.29
N VAL A 74 -3.09 15.60 -17.43
CA VAL A 74 -2.35 15.77 -16.18
C VAL A 74 -3.35 15.90 -15.04
N GLY A 75 -2.99 15.37 -13.88
CA GLY A 75 -3.81 15.49 -12.69
C GLY A 75 -2.94 15.56 -11.43
N LEU A 76 -3.54 16.12 -10.39
CA LEU A 76 -2.95 16.21 -9.06
C LEU A 76 -4.03 15.92 -8.03
N SER A 77 -3.79 14.92 -7.21
CA SER A 77 -4.58 14.62 -6.01
C SER A 77 -3.88 15.18 -4.78
N ILE A 78 -4.68 15.67 -3.83
CA ILE A 78 -4.26 15.89 -2.44
C ILE A 78 -5.02 14.87 -1.60
N PHE A 79 -4.32 13.85 -1.17
CA PHE A 79 -4.84 12.78 -0.33
C PHE A 79 -4.56 13.08 1.14
N SER A 80 -5.57 12.96 2.00
CA SER A 80 -5.48 13.29 3.43
C SER A 80 -6.03 12.13 4.27
N PRO A 81 -5.18 11.19 4.72
CA PRO A 81 -5.54 10.17 5.68
C PRO A 81 -5.31 10.67 7.11
N MET A 82 -6.32 10.61 7.97
CA MET A 82 -6.24 10.82 9.41
C MET A 82 -6.16 9.45 10.08
N ARG A 83 -5.07 9.16 10.77
CA ARG A 83 -4.75 7.86 11.36
C ARG A 83 -4.45 8.00 12.84
N SER A 84 -5.02 7.10 13.65
CA SER A 84 -4.75 7.00 15.07
C SER A 84 -4.72 5.55 15.54
N TYR A 85 -4.11 5.33 16.69
CA TYR A 85 -4.29 4.10 17.44
C TYR A 85 -4.54 4.38 18.91
N THR A 86 -5.24 3.44 19.55
CA THR A 86 -5.46 3.45 20.99
C THR A 86 -4.96 2.14 21.59
N ALA A 87 -4.14 2.22 22.65
CA ALA A 87 -3.72 1.08 23.43
C ALA A 87 -4.37 1.13 24.82
N SER A 88 -4.99 0.01 25.25
CA SER A 88 -5.56 -0.10 26.59
C SER A 88 -4.46 -0.21 27.66
N SER A 89 -4.83 -0.09 28.94
CA SER A 89 -3.95 -0.53 30.01
C SER A 89 -3.67 -2.04 29.92
N SER A 90 -2.51 -2.46 30.42
CA SER A 90 -2.09 -3.85 30.48
C SER A 90 -2.02 -4.33 31.93
N LEU A 91 -2.33 -5.61 32.15
CA LEU A 91 -2.09 -6.28 33.44
C LEU A 91 -0.67 -6.86 33.51
N ALA A 92 -0.09 -7.22 32.38
CA ALA A 92 1.27 -7.78 32.31
C ALA A 92 2.33 -6.69 32.50
N ASN A 93 2.13 -5.49 31.92
CA ASN A 93 3.03 -4.35 32.02
C ASN A 93 4.51 -4.72 31.82
N GLY A 94 4.81 -5.44 30.72
CA GLY A 94 6.15 -5.90 30.38
C GLY A 94 6.65 -7.15 31.13
N GLN A 95 5.88 -7.67 32.09
CA GLN A 95 6.22 -8.87 32.85
C GLN A 95 6.05 -10.13 32.00
N GLY A 96 6.82 -11.19 32.34
CA GLY A 96 6.68 -12.50 31.71
C GLY A 96 7.02 -12.53 30.21
N GLY A 97 7.83 -11.62 29.72
CA GLY A 97 8.22 -11.53 28.31
C GLY A 97 7.23 -10.71 27.47
N ALA A 98 6.26 -10.05 28.10
CA ALA A 98 5.33 -9.18 27.37
C ALA A 98 6.03 -7.95 26.78
N PHE A 99 5.56 -7.51 25.61
CA PHE A 99 5.87 -6.20 25.02
C PHE A 99 4.63 -5.34 25.09
N THR A 100 4.58 -4.46 26.08
CA THR A 100 3.42 -3.63 26.41
C THR A 100 3.57 -2.23 25.85
N LEU A 101 2.60 -1.75 25.07
CA LEU A 101 2.53 -0.36 24.65
C LEU A 101 2.02 0.54 25.76
N GLY A 102 2.51 1.78 25.84
CA GLY A 102 1.97 2.79 26.75
C GLY A 102 0.48 3.02 26.47
N ALA A 103 -0.34 2.94 27.51
CA ALA A 103 -1.79 3.15 27.38
C ALA A 103 -2.10 4.59 26.97
N GLY A 104 -3.01 4.77 26.00
CA GLY A 104 -3.41 6.08 25.49
C GLY A 104 -3.90 6.02 24.05
N SER A 105 -4.34 7.18 23.55
CA SER A 105 -4.69 7.37 22.13
C SER A 105 -3.68 8.33 21.52
N TYR A 106 -3.23 8.02 20.33
CA TYR A 106 -2.16 8.72 19.63
C TYR A 106 -2.52 8.92 18.17
N ASP A 107 -2.29 10.13 17.66
CA ASP A 107 -2.50 10.48 16.25
C ASP A 107 -1.18 10.42 15.48
N SER A 108 -1.22 9.92 14.25
CA SER A 108 -0.10 9.98 13.32
C SER A 108 -0.01 11.35 12.69
N LYS A 109 1.20 11.87 12.53
CA LYS A 109 1.47 13.07 11.72
C LYS A 109 1.40 12.78 10.22
N ASN A 110 1.67 13.80 9.40
CA ASN A 110 1.71 13.72 7.93
C ASN A 110 0.34 13.40 7.30
N GLU A 111 -0.55 14.37 7.28
CA GLU A 111 -1.94 14.21 6.83
C GLU A 111 -2.20 14.74 5.40
N ALA A 112 -1.21 15.13 4.61
CA ALA A 112 -1.44 15.70 3.29
C ALA A 112 -0.37 15.24 2.27
N PHE A 113 -0.82 14.51 1.25
CA PHE A 113 0.03 13.87 0.26
C PHE A 113 -0.36 14.28 -1.16
N PRO A 114 0.50 15.02 -1.90
CA PRO A 114 0.28 15.32 -3.29
C PRO A 114 0.62 14.11 -4.18
N ILE A 115 -0.32 13.69 -5.04
CA ILE A 115 -0.17 12.53 -5.93
C ILE A 115 -0.42 12.98 -7.36
N PRO A 116 0.63 13.23 -8.15
CA PRO A 116 0.49 13.62 -9.55
C PRO A 116 0.28 12.42 -10.46
N TYR A 117 -0.34 12.66 -11.61
CA TYR A 117 -0.28 11.77 -12.75
C TYR A 117 -0.11 12.52 -14.06
N VAL A 118 0.46 11.83 -15.04
CA VAL A 118 0.60 12.32 -16.42
C VAL A 118 0.26 11.18 -17.38
N ALA A 119 -0.55 11.46 -18.39
CA ALA A 119 -0.90 10.48 -19.39
C ALA A 119 -0.95 11.11 -20.79
N LYS A 120 -0.66 10.31 -21.81
CA LYS A 120 -0.79 10.68 -23.23
C LYS A 120 -1.35 9.52 -24.01
N ASN A 121 -2.40 9.79 -24.77
CA ASN A 121 -2.90 8.85 -25.76
C ASN A 121 -2.52 9.32 -27.17
N TRP A 122 -2.06 8.41 -28.01
CA TRP A 122 -1.86 8.60 -29.44
C TRP A 122 -2.82 7.70 -30.20
N LYS A 123 -3.76 8.31 -30.92
CA LYS A 123 -4.63 7.57 -31.84
C LYS A 123 -3.83 7.15 -33.08
N LEU A 124 -3.79 5.85 -33.32
CA LEU A 124 -3.16 5.25 -34.47
C LEU A 124 -4.21 4.95 -35.55
N LYS A 125 -3.75 4.63 -36.78
CA LYS A 125 -4.68 4.21 -37.85
C LYS A 125 -5.36 2.88 -37.48
N ASN A 126 -6.53 2.61 -38.06
CA ASN A 126 -7.30 1.37 -37.94
C ASN A 126 -7.72 1.07 -36.47
N ASP A 127 -8.32 2.06 -35.80
CA ASP A 127 -8.90 1.94 -34.46
C ASP A 127 -7.93 1.36 -33.40
N LYS A 128 -6.69 1.80 -33.47
CA LYS A 128 -5.63 1.46 -32.53
C LYS A 128 -5.20 2.67 -31.72
N ALA A 129 -4.66 2.43 -30.56
CA ALA A 129 -4.08 3.44 -29.69
C ALA A 129 -2.76 2.97 -29.09
N LEU A 130 -1.86 3.92 -28.86
CA LEU A 130 -0.70 3.76 -28.00
C LEU A 130 -0.83 4.76 -26.86
N THR A 131 -0.65 4.31 -25.63
CA THR A 131 -0.92 5.16 -24.47
C THR A 131 0.20 5.04 -23.44
N PHE A 132 0.76 6.17 -23.07
CA PHE A 132 1.69 6.30 -21.96
C PHE A 132 0.93 6.80 -20.73
N VAL A 133 1.18 6.20 -19.57
CA VAL A 133 0.70 6.70 -18.27
C VAL A 133 1.79 6.61 -17.22
N PHE A 134 1.85 7.64 -16.38
CA PHE A 134 2.63 7.71 -15.15
C PHE A 134 1.70 8.14 -14.02
N TYR A 135 1.65 7.38 -12.92
CA TYR A 135 0.71 7.64 -11.81
C TYR A 135 1.19 7.01 -10.51
N GLY A 136 0.81 7.62 -9.37
CA GLY A 136 0.90 6.99 -8.06
C GLY A 136 -0.32 6.09 -7.81
N ARG A 137 -0.11 4.90 -7.24
CA ARG A 137 -1.22 3.99 -6.91
C ARG A 137 -1.13 3.38 -5.52
N GLY A 138 0.07 3.18 -4.98
CA GLY A 138 0.28 2.53 -3.70
C GLY A 138 1.15 3.35 -2.77
N GLY A 139 0.93 3.17 -1.48
CA GLY A 139 1.77 3.76 -0.45
C GLY A 139 1.23 3.56 0.96
N MET A 140 2.12 3.70 1.92
CA MET A 140 1.83 3.70 3.36
C MET A 140 2.67 4.80 3.98
N ASN A 141 2.10 5.57 4.90
CA ASN A 141 2.87 6.53 5.68
C ASN A 141 2.24 6.67 7.06
N THR A 142 3.06 6.58 8.08
CA THR A 142 2.75 6.94 9.47
C THR A 142 3.97 7.57 10.11
N GLU A 143 3.74 8.42 11.10
CA GLU A 143 4.79 9.00 11.94
C GLU A 143 4.25 9.18 13.36
N TRP A 144 4.81 8.43 14.30
CA TRP A 144 4.47 8.42 15.72
C TRP A 144 5.64 9.03 16.50
N ASP A 145 5.57 10.30 16.82
CA ASP A 145 6.72 11.10 17.26
C ASP A 145 6.68 11.60 18.70
N SER A 146 5.58 11.41 19.41
CA SER A 146 5.45 11.96 20.77
C SER A 146 4.51 11.17 21.67
N GLY A 147 4.92 11.01 22.92
CA GLY A 147 4.09 10.44 23.99
C GLY A 147 4.02 8.92 24.05
N GLN A 148 4.38 8.21 22.99
CA GLN A 148 4.38 6.76 22.97
C GLN A 148 5.51 6.21 23.85
N THR A 149 5.24 5.08 24.50
CA THR A 149 6.23 4.32 25.27
C THR A 149 6.02 2.82 25.02
N ALA A 150 7.09 2.04 25.22
CA ALA A 150 7.01 0.60 25.29
C ALA A 150 7.65 0.10 26.60
N THR A 151 7.04 -0.92 27.20
CA THR A 151 7.55 -1.55 28.44
C THR A 151 7.80 -3.02 28.17
N PHE A 152 9.04 -3.46 28.32
CA PHE A 152 9.47 -4.83 28.07
C PHE A 152 10.78 -5.16 28.80
N ASP A 153 11.13 -6.44 28.90
CA ASP A 153 12.44 -6.88 29.37
C ASP A 153 13.43 -6.97 28.19
N PRO A 154 14.36 -6.02 28.05
CA PRO A 154 15.29 -6.00 26.92
C PRO A 154 16.34 -7.09 26.97
N THR A 155 16.49 -7.78 28.12
CA THR A 155 17.49 -8.85 28.31
C THR A 155 16.91 -10.23 28.04
N GLY A 156 15.59 -10.38 28.05
CA GLY A 156 14.89 -11.65 27.93
C GLY A 156 15.19 -12.63 29.07
N THR A 157 15.80 -12.16 30.15
CA THR A 157 16.25 -13.02 31.28
C THR A 157 15.25 -13.10 32.42
N GLY A 158 14.08 -12.45 32.30
CA GLY A 158 13.11 -12.30 33.37
C GLY A 158 13.49 -11.20 34.37
N ALA A 159 14.40 -10.31 33.99
CA ALA A 159 14.73 -9.10 34.74
C ALA A 159 13.51 -8.15 34.85
N GLN A 160 13.65 -7.07 35.61
CA GLN A 160 12.57 -6.10 35.73
C GLN A 160 12.35 -5.40 34.36
N PRO A 161 11.11 -5.33 33.87
CA PRO A 161 10.81 -4.59 32.67
C PRO A 161 11.23 -3.13 32.78
N VAL A 162 11.66 -2.55 31.67
CA VAL A 162 11.99 -1.14 31.55
C VAL A 162 11.01 -0.46 30.59
N THR A 163 10.62 0.76 30.93
CA THR A 163 9.82 1.60 30.03
C THR A 163 10.75 2.52 29.26
N VAL A 164 10.65 2.47 27.95
CA VAL A 164 11.46 3.28 27.04
C VAL A 164 10.55 4.19 26.19
N PRO A 165 11.02 5.39 25.81
CA PRO A 165 10.29 6.24 24.86
C PRO A 165 10.18 5.58 23.47
N GLY A 166 9.07 5.91 22.77
CA GLY A 166 8.79 5.45 21.41
C GLY A 166 7.94 4.18 21.37
N LEU A 167 7.15 4.09 20.30
CA LEU A 167 6.17 3.02 20.10
C LEU A 167 6.83 1.62 20.09
N PHE A 168 7.94 1.47 19.36
CA PHE A 168 8.71 0.24 19.29
C PHE A 168 10.15 0.44 19.77
N GLY A 169 10.29 1.21 20.85
CA GLY A 169 11.56 1.42 21.51
C GLY A 169 12.52 2.37 20.77
N GLY A 170 11.99 3.33 19.99
CA GLY A 170 12.79 4.32 19.26
C GLY A 170 13.78 5.12 20.09
N GLY A 171 13.63 5.18 21.43
CA GLY A 171 14.57 5.73 22.40
C GLY A 171 15.26 4.67 23.28
N ALA A 172 15.26 3.39 22.86
CA ALA A 172 15.86 2.30 23.63
C ALA A 172 17.41 2.36 23.64
N PHE A 173 17.99 1.76 24.66
CA PHE A 173 19.45 1.50 24.75
C PHE A 173 20.34 2.75 24.71
N GLY A 174 19.81 3.94 25.12
CA GLY A 174 20.59 5.19 25.17
C GLY A 174 20.84 5.83 23.80
N SER A 175 20.15 5.36 22.78
CA SER A 175 20.12 6.03 21.47
C SER A 175 19.33 7.33 21.55
N GLU A 176 19.58 8.25 20.62
CA GLU A 176 18.71 9.41 20.40
C GLU A 176 17.29 8.92 20.06
N PHE A 177 16.27 9.63 20.56
CA PHE A 177 14.87 9.26 20.26
C PHE A 177 14.61 9.42 18.77
N VAL A 178 14.09 8.37 18.15
CA VAL A 178 13.64 8.36 16.76
C VAL A 178 12.15 8.03 16.74
N ALA A 179 11.36 8.84 16.04
CA ALA A 179 9.96 8.57 15.81
C ALA A 179 9.78 7.22 15.11
N THR A 180 8.75 6.47 15.50
CA THR A 180 8.40 5.24 14.78
C THR A 180 7.51 5.60 13.59
N GLY A 181 7.81 5.04 12.43
CA GLY A 181 6.98 5.29 11.25
C GLY A 181 7.43 4.52 10.03
N VAL A 182 6.56 4.50 9.03
CA VAL A 182 6.83 3.93 7.71
C VAL A 182 6.54 5.00 6.65
N ASP A 183 7.33 5.01 5.61
CA ASP A 183 7.08 5.77 4.39
C ASP A 183 7.32 4.88 3.17
N LEU A 184 6.25 4.43 2.53
CA LEU A 184 6.27 3.70 1.27
C LEU A 184 5.56 4.52 0.20
N MET A 185 6.25 4.75 -0.90
CA MET A 185 5.71 5.39 -2.10
C MET A 185 5.86 4.48 -3.30
N GLN A 186 4.78 4.31 -4.08
CA GLN A 186 4.80 3.50 -5.30
C GLN A 186 4.32 4.32 -6.50
N ALA A 187 5.19 4.48 -7.48
CA ALA A 187 4.88 5.09 -8.77
C ALA A 187 4.94 4.07 -9.88
N PHE A 188 3.96 4.13 -10.77
CA PHE A 188 3.79 3.21 -11.90
C PHE A 188 3.94 3.96 -13.21
N MET A 189 4.58 3.33 -14.16
CA MET A 189 4.71 3.80 -15.53
C MET A 189 4.39 2.67 -16.50
N SER A 190 3.49 2.91 -17.46
CA SER A 190 3.18 1.90 -18.48
C SER A 190 3.07 2.50 -19.87
N LEU A 191 3.34 1.66 -20.86
CA LEU A 191 3.15 1.94 -22.28
C LEU A 191 2.23 0.87 -22.86
N ASN A 192 0.97 1.23 -23.11
CA ASN A 192 -0.08 0.31 -23.48
C ASN A 192 -0.42 0.43 -24.95
N PHE A 193 -0.55 -0.71 -25.62
CA PHE A 193 -1.14 -0.80 -26.97
C PHE A 193 -2.55 -1.34 -26.87
N ALA A 194 -3.49 -0.70 -27.56
CA ALA A 194 -4.87 -1.15 -27.65
C ALA A 194 -5.39 -1.16 -29.09
N ALA A 195 -6.33 -2.05 -29.36
CA ALA A 195 -6.96 -2.16 -30.67
C ALA A 195 -8.43 -2.58 -30.55
N LYS A 196 -9.28 -1.98 -31.40
CA LYS A 196 -10.64 -2.50 -31.66
C LYS A 196 -10.60 -3.65 -32.65
N VAL A 197 -11.55 -4.59 -32.46
CA VAL A 197 -11.82 -5.68 -33.40
C VAL A 197 -13.33 -5.61 -33.73
N GLY A 198 -13.66 -5.06 -34.87
CA GLY A 198 -15.01 -4.65 -35.20
C GLY A 198 -15.51 -3.52 -34.30
N ASP A 199 -16.84 -3.36 -34.20
CA ASP A 199 -17.44 -2.26 -33.44
C ASP A 199 -17.61 -2.59 -31.96
N ASN A 200 -17.66 -3.87 -31.60
CA ASN A 200 -18.15 -4.33 -30.31
C ASN A 200 -17.07 -4.94 -29.40
N PHE A 201 -15.82 -4.99 -29.82
CA PHE A 201 -14.75 -5.58 -29.02
C PHE A 201 -13.46 -4.75 -29.09
N ALA A 202 -12.78 -4.62 -27.97
CA ALA A 202 -11.45 -4.03 -27.88
C ALA A 202 -10.57 -4.82 -26.90
N TRP A 203 -9.27 -4.79 -27.11
CA TRP A 203 -8.28 -5.34 -26.21
C TRP A 203 -7.10 -4.39 -26.07
N GLY A 204 -6.36 -4.53 -25.01
CA GLY A 204 -5.14 -3.77 -24.77
C GLY A 204 -4.17 -4.53 -23.89
N ILE A 205 -2.89 -4.25 -24.06
CA ILE A 205 -1.80 -4.84 -23.28
C ILE A 205 -0.61 -3.89 -23.23
N GLY A 206 0.13 -3.93 -22.13
CA GLY A 206 1.37 -3.16 -22.02
C GLY A 206 2.25 -3.59 -20.86
N PRO A 207 3.56 -3.39 -20.96
CA PRO A 207 4.46 -3.51 -19.82
C PRO A 207 4.19 -2.41 -18.79
N VAL A 208 4.36 -2.76 -17.55
CA VAL A 208 4.29 -1.84 -16.40
C VAL A 208 5.64 -1.90 -15.67
N VAL A 209 6.22 -0.75 -15.39
CA VAL A 209 7.38 -0.58 -14.52
C VAL A 209 6.91 0.13 -13.27
N ALA A 210 7.32 -0.34 -12.11
CA ALA A 210 7.10 0.36 -10.84
C ALA A 210 8.42 0.76 -10.20
N VAL A 211 8.39 1.87 -9.51
CA VAL A 211 9.47 2.33 -8.62
C VAL A 211 8.87 2.48 -7.23
N GLN A 212 9.52 1.90 -6.24
CA GLN A 212 9.19 2.05 -4.84
C GLN A 212 10.29 2.81 -4.11
N LEU A 213 9.90 3.73 -3.24
CA LEU A 213 10.76 4.28 -2.20
C LEU A 213 10.21 3.80 -0.86
N PHE A 214 11.09 3.35 0.02
CA PHE A 214 10.72 2.83 1.32
C PHE A 214 11.67 3.30 2.41
N GLU A 215 11.10 3.75 3.53
CA GLU A 215 11.80 4.02 4.78
C GLU A 215 10.99 3.49 5.96
N LEU A 216 11.70 2.92 6.95
CA LEU A 216 11.14 2.56 8.25
C LEU A 216 12.03 3.08 9.35
N THR A 217 11.42 3.72 10.35
CA THR A 217 12.11 4.27 11.51
C THR A 217 11.56 3.70 12.82
N GLY A 218 12.40 3.71 13.88
CA GLY A 218 11.97 3.53 15.25
C GLY A 218 11.62 2.10 15.69
N LEU A 219 12.22 1.04 15.10
CA LEU A 219 11.95 -0.36 15.42
C LEU A 219 13.10 -1.11 16.15
N PRO A 220 14.00 -0.47 16.95
CA PRO A 220 15.17 -1.15 17.50
C PRO A 220 14.86 -2.26 18.52
N ALA A 221 13.70 -2.22 19.20
CA ALA A 221 13.30 -3.27 20.16
C ALA A 221 13.14 -4.64 19.51
N PHE A 222 12.97 -4.71 18.19
CA PHE A 222 12.81 -5.96 17.44
C PHE A 222 14.12 -6.48 16.84
N SER A 223 15.28 -5.87 17.13
CA SER A 223 16.59 -6.33 16.62
C SER A 223 16.86 -7.81 16.94
N GLY A 224 16.48 -8.26 18.14
CA GLY A 224 16.62 -9.65 18.56
C GLY A 224 15.72 -10.64 17.82
N TYR A 225 14.76 -10.16 17.01
CA TYR A 225 13.81 -10.98 16.24
C TYR A 225 14.16 -11.03 14.75
N THR A 226 15.40 -10.69 14.38
CA THR A 226 15.86 -10.69 12.99
C THR A 226 16.62 -11.95 12.63
N GLN A 227 16.66 -12.28 11.34
CA GLN A 227 17.42 -13.42 10.81
C GLN A 227 18.92 -13.23 11.07
N THR A 228 19.45 -12.02 10.87
CA THR A 228 20.86 -11.71 11.14
C THR A 228 21.23 -11.94 12.60
N PHE A 229 20.35 -11.55 13.54
CA PHE A 229 20.57 -11.79 14.96
C PHE A 229 20.56 -13.30 15.26
N ALA A 230 19.57 -14.03 14.76
CA ALA A 230 19.43 -15.45 14.98
C ALA A 230 20.63 -16.25 14.44
N ASP A 231 21.10 -15.95 13.24
CA ASP A 231 22.25 -16.60 12.61
C ASP A 231 23.55 -16.33 13.39
N ALA A 232 23.78 -15.09 13.83
CA ALA A 232 24.96 -14.73 14.61
C ALA A 232 24.96 -15.40 15.99
N ALA A 233 23.80 -15.44 16.67
CA ALA A 233 23.64 -16.11 17.96
C ALA A 233 23.85 -17.62 17.84
N ALA A 234 23.29 -18.25 16.80
CA ALA A 234 23.51 -19.66 16.48
C ALA A 234 24.99 -19.96 16.17
N GLY A 235 25.70 -19.00 15.57
CA GLY A 235 27.16 -19.05 15.34
C GLY A 235 28.03 -18.84 16.60
N GLY A 236 27.39 -18.58 17.75
CA GLY A 236 28.07 -18.40 19.05
C GLY A 236 28.51 -16.95 19.33
N THR A 237 28.06 -15.98 18.57
CA THR A 237 28.33 -14.56 18.88
C THR A 237 27.52 -14.15 20.11
N PRO A 238 28.13 -13.53 21.13
CA PRO A 238 27.40 -13.04 22.29
C PRO A 238 26.34 -12.00 21.91
N PRO A 239 25.10 -12.06 22.45
CA PRO A 239 23.99 -11.19 22.05
C PRO A 239 24.31 -9.69 22.04
N GLN A 240 25.14 -9.22 23.01
CA GLN A 240 25.55 -7.82 23.12
C GLN A 240 26.54 -7.35 22.03
N GLU A 241 27.12 -8.29 21.27
CA GLU A 241 28.06 -8.01 20.17
C GLU A 241 27.39 -8.05 18.79
N ILE A 242 26.15 -8.58 18.73
CA ILE A 242 25.42 -8.73 17.47
C ILE A 242 24.89 -7.37 17.01
N GLN A 243 25.23 -7.02 15.78
CA GLN A 243 24.70 -5.83 15.11
C GLN A 243 23.68 -6.23 14.05
N VAL A 244 22.59 -5.47 13.96
CA VAL A 244 21.52 -5.64 12.97
C VAL A 244 21.33 -4.32 12.22
N PRO A 245 22.17 -4.04 11.22
CA PRO A 245 22.20 -2.75 10.56
C PRO A 245 21.01 -2.53 9.60
N SER A 246 20.42 -3.62 9.08
CA SER A 246 19.43 -3.54 7.99
C SER A 246 17.98 -3.72 8.48
N LEU A 247 17.65 -3.25 9.68
CA LEU A 247 16.29 -3.34 10.25
C LEU A 247 15.54 -2.01 10.15
N THR A 248 16.15 -0.91 10.56
CA THR A 248 15.46 0.37 10.78
C THR A 248 16.43 1.56 10.72
N ASN A 249 15.89 2.77 10.47
CA ASN A 249 16.64 4.05 10.48
C ASN A 249 17.73 4.16 9.39
N ASN A 250 17.53 3.54 8.23
CA ASN A 250 18.52 3.53 7.15
C ASN A 250 18.23 4.56 6.04
N GLY A 251 17.23 5.44 6.25
CA GLY A 251 16.76 6.36 5.22
C GLY A 251 16.01 5.63 4.10
N HIS A 252 15.67 6.36 3.05
CA HIS A 252 14.94 5.76 1.93
C HIS A 252 15.82 4.81 1.10
N ASP A 253 15.34 3.58 0.89
CA ASP A 253 15.85 2.65 -0.11
C ASP A 253 14.92 2.63 -1.34
N THR A 254 15.46 2.23 -2.48
CA THR A 254 14.76 2.25 -3.78
C THR A 254 14.69 0.84 -4.36
N SER A 255 13.49 0.42 -4.73
CA SER A 255 13.23 -0.83 -5.44
C SER A 255 12.58 -0.53 -6.80
N VAL A 256 12.98 -1.26 -7.82
CA VAL A 256 12.42 -1.16 -9.17
C VAL A 256 11.99 -2.54 -9.63
N GLY A 257 10.80 -2.60 -10.23
CA GLY A 257 10.27 -3.86 -10.71
C GLY A 257 9.38 -3.69 -11.94
N TYR A 258 8.89 -4.81 -12.44
CA TYR A 258 8.12 -4.84 -13.67
C TYR A 258 7.02 -5.89 -13.64
N GLY A 259 6.00 -5.62 -14.42
CA GLY A 259 4.86 -6.50 -14.65
C GLY A 259 4.21 -6.21 -16.00
N VAL A 260 3.02 -6.75 -16.17
CA VAL A 260 2.21 -6.58 -17.39
C VAL A 260 0.79 -6.22 -17.00
N SER A 261 0.18 -5.29 -17.71
CA SER A 261 -1.26 -5.04 -17.69
C SER A 261 -1.91 -5.50 -18.98
N ALA A 262 -3.08 -6.14 -18.88
CA ALA A 262 -3.87 -6.57 -20.01
C ALA A 262 -5.35 -6.28 -19.74
N GLY A 263 -6.13 -6.02 -20.81
CA GLY A 263 -7.53 -5.75 -20.67
C GLY A 263 -8.34 -6.04 -21.91
N MET A 264 -9.63 -6.23 -21.71
CA MET A 264 -10.63 -6.43 -22.75
C MET A 264 -11.86 -5.58 -22.46
N TRP A 265 -12.54 -5.22 -23.53
CA TRP A 265 -13.82 -4.55 -23.49
C TRP A 265 -14.76 -5.14 -24.55
N ALA A 266 -16.02 -5.33 -24.22
CA ALA A 266 -17.06 -5.73 -25.15
C ALA A 266 -18.30 -4.88 -24.97
N GLY A 267 -18.82 -4.27 -26.07
CA GLY A 267 -19.99 -3.39 -26.06
C GLY A 267 -21.15 -4.00 -26.82
N PHE A 268 -22.34 -3.80 -26.27
CA PHE A 268 -23.63 -4.18 -26.86
C PHE A 268 -24.56 -3.01 -26.66
N ASP A 269 -25.47 -2.72 -27.50
CA ASP A 269 -26.46 -1.61 -27.44
C ASP A 269 -26.35 -0.69 -26.18
N LYS A 270 -26.94 -1.12 -25.05
CA LYS A 270 -26.96 -0.39 -23.78
C LYS A 270 -25.96 -0.87 -22.73
N PHE A 271 -25.29 -1.99 -22.96
CA PHE A 271 -24.36 -2.60 -22.01
C PHE A 271 -22.96 -2.69 -22.57
N SER A 272 -21.99 -2.51 -21.71
CA SER A 272 -20.62 -2.89 -22.01
C SER A 272 -19.97 -3.56 -20.81
N PHE A 273 -19.00 -4.41 -21.11
CA PHE A 273 -18.30 -5.24 -20.13
C PHE A 273 -16.80 -5.01 -20.27
N GLY A 274 -16.10 -4.98 -19.16
CA GLY A 274 -14.65 -4.87 -19.13
C GLY A 274 -14.05 -5.93 -18.21
N LEU A 275 -12.88 -6.42 -18.59
CA LEU A 275 -12.03 -7.25 -17.77
C LEU A 275 -10.61 -6.72 -17.88
N ALA A 276 -9.92 -6.55 -16.76
CA ALA A 276 -8.55 -6.10 -16.72
C ALA A 276 -7.75 -6.85 -15.66
N TYR A 277 -6.49 -7.11 -15.96
CA TYR A 277 -5.57 -7.80 -15.07
C TYR A 277 -4.22 -7.08 -15.09
N GLN A 278 -3.66 -6.82 -13.92
CA GLN A 278 -2.26 -6.48 -13.73
C GLN A 278 -1.59 -7.62 -12.99
N SER A 279 -0.51 -8.14 -13.56
CA SER A 279 0.24 -9.21 -12.92
C SER A 279 0.87 -8.75 -11.60
N LYS A 280 1.18 -9.69 -10.72
CA LYS A 280 2.17 -9.48 -9.67
C LYS A 280 3.42 -8.86 -10.31
N MET A 281 4.02 -7.87 -9.67
CA MET A 281 5.24 -7.22 -10.14
C MET A 281 6.40 -7.71 -9.28
N SER A 282 7.39 -8.30 -9.94
CA SER A 282 8.63 -8.69 -9.30
C SER A 282 9.49 -7.44 -9.09
N MET A 283 9.80 -7.16 -7.85
CA MET A 283 10.56 -5.98 -7.43
C MET A 283 11.97 -6.37 -7.01
N ASP A 284 12.92 -5.44 -7.10
CA ASP A 284 14.23 -5.59 -6.45
C ASP A 284 14.04 -5.54 -4.93
N GLU A 285 14.86 -6.27 -4.15
CA GLU A 285 14.81 -6.25 -2.70
C GLU A 285 15.29 -4.91 -2.13
N PHE A 286 14.69 -4.49 -1.01
CA PHE A 286 15.16 -3.36 -0.19
C PHE A 286 16.37 -3.80 0.64
N SER A 287 17.57 -3.60 0.11
CA SER A 287 18.82 -4.06 0.74
C SER A 287 19.13 -3.40 2.09
N GLU A 288 18.71 -2.15 2.27
CA GLU A 288 18.85 -1.40 3.53
C GLU A 288 17.86 -1.90 4.60
N TYR A 289 16.84 -2.69 4.19
CA TYR A 289 15.82 -3.29 5.05
C TYR A 289 15.77 -4.82 4.94
N ALA A 290 16.94 -5.43 4.66
CA ALA A 290 17.08 -6.88 4.52
C ALA A 290 16.72 -7.67 5.81
N ASP A 291 16.76 -7.04 6.96
CA ASP A 291 16.38 -7.63 8.26
C ASP A 291 14.95 -7.24 8.71
N LEU A 292 14.18 -6.57 7.86
CA LEU A 292 12.78 -6.23 8.11
C LEU A 292 11.85 -7.16 7.34
N TYR A 293 11.88 -7.07 6.03
CA TYR A 293 10.94 -7.77 5.16
C TYR A 293 11.38 -9.21 4.87
N ALA A 294 10.39 -10.10 4.73
CA ALA A 294 10.60 -11.49 4.33
C ALA A 294 11.51 -11.58 3.09
N GLN A 295 12.22 -12.71 2.97
CA GLN A 295 13.13 -12.96 1.85
C GLN A 295 14.23 -11.90 1.69
N ARG A 296 14.73 -11.37 2.82
CA ARG A 296 15.85 -10.41 2.88
C ARG A 296 15.54 -9.07 2.19
N GLY A 297 14.35 -8.51 2.43
CA GLY A 297 13.95 -7.20 1.92
C GLY A 297 12.96 -7.27 0.76
N GLY A 298 12.37 -8.43 0.49
CA GLY A 298 11.40 -8.61 -0.58
C GLY A 298 10.10 -7.89 -0.32
N PHE A 299 9.67 -7.04 -1.25
CA PHE A 299 8.37 -6.36 -1.20
C PHE A 299 7.80 -6.20 -2.61
N ASP A 300 7.34 -7.31 -3.18
CA ASP A 300 6.68 -7.32 -4.48
C ASP A 300 5.35 -6.55 -4.44
N ILE A 301 4.82 -6.19 -5.61
CA ILE A 301 3.50 -5.55 -5.73
C ILE A 301 2.49 -6.62 -6.17
N PRO A 302 1.35 -6.78 -5.46
CA PRO A 302 0.39 -7.83 -5.73
C PRO A 302 -0.32 -7.68 -7.06
N SER A 303 -0.82 -8.80 -7.57
CA SER A 303 -1.69 -8.81 -8.74
C SER A 303 -3.04 -8.14 -8.45
N THR A 304 -3.68 -7.61 -9.50
CA THR A 304 -5.06 -7.12 -9.42
C THR A 304 -5.89 -7.62 -10.58
N LEU A 305 -7.09 -8.11 -10.28
CA LEU A 305 -8.11 -8.49 -11.25
C LEU A 305 -9.31 -7.55 -11.11
N LYS A 306 -9.76 -6.98 -12.23
CA LYS A 306 -10.92 -6.10 -12.28
C LYS A 306 -11.92 -6.61 -13.32
N ALA A 307 -13.20 -6.59 -12.97
CA ALA A 307 -14.29 -6.85 -13.89
C ALA A 307 -15.35 -5.77 -13.73
N GLY A 308 -15.91 -5.27 -14.83
CA GLY A 308 -16.88 -4.18 -14.78
C GLY A 308 -17.97 -4.29 -15.80
N VAL A 309 -19.12 -3.73 -15.45
CA VAL A 309 -20.30 -3.59 -16.32
C VAL A 309 -20.70 -2.13 -16.34
N SER A 310 -20.93 -1.60 -17.53
CA SER A 310 -21.51 -0.26 -17.73
C SER A 310 -22.88 -0.41 -18.40
N PHE A 311 -23.87 0.31 -17.88
CA PHE A 311 -25.25 0.32 -18.38
C PHE A 311 -25.71 1.73 -18.70
N LYS A 312 -25.94 2.02 -19.98
CA LYS A 312 -26.51 3.27 -20.47
C LYS A 312 -28.04 3.23 -20.28
N ALA A 313 -28.51 3.75 -19.15
CA ALA A 313 -29.92 3.78 -18.79
C ALA A 313 -30.72 4.78 -19.64
N ALA A 314 -30.10 5.94 -19.95
CA ALA A 314 -30.60 6.97 -20.83
C ALA A 314 -29.45 7.58 -21.62
N ASP A 315 -29.73 8.49 -22.57
CA ASP A 315 -28.68 9.13 -23.35
C ASP A 315 -27.73 9.98 -22.50
N ASP A 316 -28.22 10.47 -21.38
CA ASP A 316 -27.50 11.32 -20.42
C ASP A 316 -27.12 10.60 -19.11
N LEU A 317 -27.46 9.29 -18.96
CA LEU A 317 -27.33 8.60 -17.69
C LEU A 317 -26.70 7.21 -17.86
N THR A 318 -25.53 7.01 -17.23
CA THR A 318 -24.78 5.75 -17.24
C THR A 318 -24.51 5.29 -15.82
N PHE A 319 -24.79 4.00 -15.55
CA PHE A 319 -24.41 3.29 -14.32
C PHE A 319 -23.23 2.39 -14.59
N ASN A 320 -22.30 2.32 -13.62
CA ASN A 320 -21.14 1.44 -13.64
C ASN A 320 -21.12 0.59 -12.38
N VAL A 321 -20.81 -0.69 -12.52
CA VAL A 321 -20.59 -1.61 -11.40
C VAL A 321 -19.32 -2.37 -11.67
N ASP A 322 -18.34 -2.28 -10.78
CA ASP A 322 -17.06 -2.94 -10.91
C ASP A 322 -16.77 -3.82 -9.67
N TYR A 323 -16.05 -4.87 -9.92
CA TYR A 323 -15.43 -5.79 -8.96
C TYR A 323 -13.91 -5.66 -9.11
N GLU A 324 -13.20 -5.54 -7.99
CA GLU A 324 -11.73 -5.58 -7.95
C GLU A 324 -11.28 -6.57 -6.87
N ARG A 325 -10.32 -7.43 -7.22
CA ARG A 325 -9.60 -8.27 -6.26
C ARG A 325 -8.13 -7.88 -6.27
N ILE A 326 -7.57 -7.73 -5.08
CA ILE A 326 -6.16 -7.43 -4.83
C ILE A 326 -5.57 -8.62 -4.08
N GLY A 327 -4.53 -9.25 -4.65
CA GLY A 327 -3.92 -10.46 -4.13
C GLY A 327 -2.81 -10.17 -3.09
N TYR A 328 -3.14 -9.60 -1.94
CA TYR A 328 -2.15 -9.30 -0.91
C TYR A 328 -1.46 -10.56 -0.38
N SER A 329 -2.13 -11.71 -0.38
CA SER A 329 -1.57 -13.00 0.04
C SER A 329 -0.44 -13.52 -0.87
N GLU A 330 -0.23 -12.90 -2.04
CA GLU A 330 0.89 -13.22 -2.94
C GLU A 330 2.23 -12.65 -2.45
N ILE A 331 2.23 -11.78 -1.43
CA ILE A 331 3.38 -10.99 -0.98
C ILE A 331 3.68 -11.32 0.48
N ASP A 332 4.72 -12.10 0.73
CA ASP A 332 5.08 -12.59 2.06
C ASP A 332 5.23 -11.46 3.09
N SER A 333 5.87 -10.35 2.72
CA SER A 333 6.06 -9.18 3.59
C SER A 333 4.75 -8.44 3.93
N VAL A 334 3.67 -8.70 3.18
CA VAL A 334 2.35 -8.15 3.44
C VAL A 334 1.47 -9.15 4.17
N SER A 335 1.50 -10.44 3.79
CA SER A 335 0.54 -11.44 4.25
C SER A 335 1.03 -12.36 5.37
N ASN A 336 2.35 -12.50 5.56
CA ASN A 336 2.85 -13.35 6.64
C ASN A 336 2.39 -12.82 8.00
N PRO A 337 1.84 -13.70 8.87
CA PRO A 337 1.33 -13.27 10.17
C PRO A 337 2.46 -12.99 11.17
N ILE A 338 2.20 -12.08 12.12
CA ILE A 338 3.13 -11.74 13.21
C ILE A 338 3.47 -12.96 14.08
N SER A 339 2.58 -13.96 14.13
CA SER A 339 2.79 -15.21 14.85
C SER A 339 4.03 -16.01 14.37
N ASN A 340 4.51 -15.75 13.15
CA ASN A 340 5.76 -16.33 12.65
C ASN A 340 6.96 -15.96 13.52
N LEU A 341 6.97 -14.79 14.17
CA LEU A 341 8.01 -14.41 15.12
C LEU A 341 7.99 -15.30 16.38
N ILE A 342 6.79 -15.65 16.87
CA ILE A 342 6.64 -16.38 18.13
C ILE A 342 6.99 -17.86 17.95
N GLY A 343 6.62 -18.48 16.83
CA GLY A 343 6.78 -19.91 16.59
C GLY A 343 7.93 -20.29 15.66
N GLY A 344 8.44 -19.32 14.89
CA GLY A 344 9.41 -19.56 13.81
C GLY A 344 10.73 -18.83 13.97
N CYS A 345 10.86 -17.88 14.92
CA CYS A 345 12.11 -17.17 15.17
C CYS A 345 12.77 -17.61 16.49
N TRP A 346 11.97 -17.84 17.52
CA TRP A 346 12.46 -18.22 18.86
C TRP A 346 11.76 -19.44 19.40
N THR A 347 12.50 -20.38 20.04
CA THR A 347 11.94 -21.42 20.90
C THR A 347 12.04 -20.99 22.34
N ALA A 348 10.99 -21.25 23.14
CA ALA A 348 11.14 -21.33 24.58
C ALA A 348 12.13 -22.46 24.90
N ASN A 349 13.18 -22.16 25.66
CA ASN A 349 14.08 -23.20 26.14
C ASN A 349 13.29 -24.21 27.01
N PRO A 350 13.29 -25.51 26.69
CA PRO A 350 12.58 -26.50 27.47
C PRO A 350 13.16 -26.69 28.89
N ASP A 351 14.35 -26.14 29.18
CA ASP A 351 14.96 -26.10 30.49
C ASP A 351 15.38 -24.68 30.90
N PRO A 352 14.43 -23.83 31.33
CA PRO A 352 14.69 -22.44 31.70
C PRO A 352 15.55 -22.32 33.00
N PHE A 353 15.79 -23.41 33.71
CA PHE A 353 16.59 -23.44 34.94
C PHE A 353 18.06 -23.83 34.70
N ASN A 354 18.43 -24.16 33.46
CA ASN A 354 19.82 -24.44 33.12
C ASN A 354 20.56 -23.14 32.76
N PRO A 355 21.46 -22.64 33.63
CA PRO A 355 22.14 -21.36 33.41
C PRO A 355 23.09 -21.36 32.18
N SER A 356 23.35 -22.54 31.61
CA SER A 356 24.16 -22.68 30.39
C SER A 356 23.33 -22.55 29.12
N ASN A 357 22.00 -22.55 29.21
CA ASN A 357 21.09 -22.37 28.09
C ASN A 357 20.39 -21.02 28.24
N PRO A 358 20.48 -20.12 27.27
CA PRO A 358 19.66 -18.90 27.30
C PRO A 358 18.18 -19.27 27.36
N PRO A 359 17.33 -18.48 28.02
CA PRO A 359 15.89 -18.74 28.14
C PRO A 359 15.17 -18.83 26.77
N PHE A 360 15.81 -18.30 25.75
CA PHE A 360 15.39 -18.43 24.35
C PHE A 360 16.61 -18.81 23.51
N ALA A 361 16.46 -19.80 22.65
CA ALA A 361 17.46 -20.16 21.65
C ALA A 361 16.87 -19.94 20.25
N PRO A 362 17.62 -19.37 19.30
CA PRO A 362 17.15 -19.33 17.92
C PRO A 362 16.92 -20.74 17.40
N PHE A 363 15.87 -20.95 16.63
CA PHE A 363 15.67 -22.22 15.93
C PHE A 363 16.85 -22.48 14.99
N PRO A 364 17.28 -23.75 14.82
CA PRO A 364 18.26 -24.09 13.80
C PRO A 364 17.83 -23.74 12.37
N GLU A 365 16.54 -23.57 12.15
CA GLU A 365 15.92 -23.13 10.89
C GLU A 365 14.95 -21.97 11.19
N SER A 366 15.49 -20.82 11.62
CA SER A 366 14.74 -19.64 12.06
C SER A 366 14.07 -18.89 10.89
N SER A 367 13.30 -19.58 10.05
CA SER A 367 12.68 -19.03 8.84
C SER A 367 11.65 -17.92 9.11
N GLY A 368 11.08 -17.88 10.32
CA GLY A 368 10.06 -16.91 10.74
C GLY A 368 10.58 -15.60 11.29
N CYS A 369 11.89 -15.43 11.47
CA CYS A 369 12.48 -14.15 11.89
C CYS A 369 12.25 -13.05 10.84
N LEU A 370 12.22 -11.79 11.29
CA LEU A 370 12.25 -10.65 10.38
C LEU A 370 13.46 -10.78 9.44
N GLY A 371 13.25 -10.53 8.14
CA GLY A 371 14.26 -10.77 7.12
C GLY A 371 14.41 -12.22 6.67
N GLY A 372 13.83 -13.19 7.40
CA GLY A 372 13.89 -14.61 7.07
C GLY A 372 12.97 -15.02 5.91
N PRO A 373 13.11 -16.25 5.39
CA PRO A 373 12.30 -16.72 4.25
C PRO A 373 10.79 -16.66 4.47
N SER A 374 10.34 -16.87 5.71
CA SER A 374 8.94 -16.76 6.13
C SER A 374 8.75 -15.67 7.18
N GLY A 375 9.59 -14.63 7.13
CA GLY A 375 9.61 -13.53 8.10
C GLY A 375 8.24 -12.90 8.24
N ALA A 376 7.90 -12.49 9.47
CA ALA A 376 6.61 -11.83 9.73
C ALA A 376 6.43 -10.57 8.89
N GLY A 377 5.21 -10.34 8.45
CA GLY A 377 4.75 -9.16 7.72
C GLY A 377 3.60 -8.47 8.45
N PHE A 378 2.67 -7.93 7.69
CA PHE A 378 1.48 -7.24 8.21
C PHE A 378 0.29 -8.18 8.43
N GLY A 379 0.34 -9.45 7.97
CA GLY A 379 -0.70 -10.46 8.14
C GLY A 379 -1.98 -10.17 7.35
N TRP A 380 -1.91 -9.46 6.22
CA TRP A 380 -3.07 -9.06 5.45
C TRP A 380 -3.66 -10.20 4.62
N ASP A 381 -4.98 -10.28 4.63
CA ASP A 381 -5.76 -11.09 3.71
C ASP A 381 -5.91 -10.40 2.34
N ASP A 382 -6.32 -11.17 1.31
CA ASP A 382 -6.73 -10.62 0.02
C ASP A 382 -7.91 -9.68 0.18
N MET A 383 -7.93 -8.60 -0.60
CA MET A 383 -9.02 -7.64 -0.57
C MET A 383 -9.93 -7.76 -1.78
N THR A 384 -11.23 -7.81 -1.54
CA THR A 384 -12.28 -7.74 -2.56
C THR A 384 -13.06 -6.44 -2.42
N VAL A 385 -13.19 -5.69 -3.53
CA VAL A 385 -13.85 -4.39 -3.56
C VAL A 385 -14.98 -4.38 -4.58
N TYR A 386 -16.16 -3.96 -4.16
CA TYR A 386 -17.32 -3.70 -5.01
C TYR A 386 -17.49 -2.19 -5.16
N LYS A 387 -17.68 -1.74 -6.40
CA LYS A 387 -17.74 -0.33 -6.74
C LYS A 387 -18.98 -0.02 -7.56
N PHE A 388 -19.60 1.11 -7.27
CA PHE A 388 -20.81 1.60 -7.91
C PHE A 388 -20.58 3.05 -8.35
N GLY A 389 -20.83 3.33 -9.62
CA GLY A 389 -20.65 4.65 -10.21
C GLY A 389 -21.84 5.08 -11.03
N LEU A 390 -22.10 6.38 -11.01
CA LEU A 390 -23.11 7.05 -11.80
C LEU A 390 -22.46 8.22 -12.54
N ALA A 391 -22.66 8.31 -13.85
CA ALA A 391 -22.33 9.48 -14.66
C ALA A 391 -23.61 10.07 -15.25
N TRP A 392 -23.82 11.38 -14.99
CA TRP A 392 -24.96 12.13 -15.49
C TRP A 392 -24.49 13.33 -16.33
N ALA A 393 -24.72 13.27 -17.63
CA ALA A 393 -24.46 14.37 -18.57
C ALA A 393 -25.56 15.44 -18.42
N ALA A 394 -25.37 16.40 -17.52
CA ALA A 394 -26.31 17.49 -17.29
C ALA A 394 -26.53 18.35 -18.54
N ASN A 395 -25.59 18.37 -19.46
CA ASN A 395 -25.64 18.90 -20.83
C ASN A 395 -24.42 18.41 -21.63
N ASP A 396 -24.31 18.80 -22.90
CA ASP A 396 -23.24 18.37 -23.82
C ASP A 396 -21.80 18.65 -23.33
N LYS A 397 -21.63 19.52 -22.35
CA LYS A 397 -20.31 19.95 -21.84
C LYS A 397 -20.03 19.58 -20.40
N ASN A 398 -21.06 19.25 -19.64
CA ASN A 398 -20.92 19.06 -18.18
C ASN A 398 -21.46 17.71 -17.77
N VAL A 399 -20.60 16.92 -17.10
CA VAL A 399 -20.94 15.62 -16.54
C VAL A 399 -20.70 15.64 -15.04
N TRP A 400 -21.74 15.31 -14.27
CA TRP A 400 -21.64 15.03 -12.84
C TRP A 400 -21.43 13.55 -12.62
N ARG A 401 -20.62 13.22 -11.62
CA ARG A 401 -20.33 11.84 -11.26
C ARG A 401 -20.52 11.63 -9.78
N PHE A 402 -21.03 10.46 -9.44
CA PHE A 402 -21.23 10.02 -8.06
C PHE A 402 -20.77 8.58 -7.95
N GLY A 403 -20.21 8.21 -6.80
CA GLY A 403 -19.73 6.86 -6.60
C GLY A 403 -19.75 6.42 -5.16
N TYR A 404 -19.75 5.11 -5.02
CA TYR A 404 -19.59 4.41 -3.75
C TYR A 404 -18.74 3.16 -3.98
N SER A 405 -17.79 2.90 -3.09
CA SER A 405 -17.11 1.61 -3.05
C SER A 405 -17.11 1.02 -1.66
N TYR A 406 -17.16 -0.30 -1.63
CA TYR A 406 -17.09 -1.09 -0.40
C TYR A 406 -16.13 -2.27 -0.59
N GLY A 407 -15.21 -2.45 0.35
CA GLY A 407 -14.35 -3.61 0.45
C GLY A 407 -14.08 -3.93 1.90
N GLU A 408 -14.11 -5.20 2.27
CA GLU A 408 -13.70 -5.61 3.62
C GLU A 408 -12.21 -5.32 3.79
N GLN A 409 -11.86 -4.67 4.88
CA GLN A 409 -10.47 -4.31 5.18
C GLN A 409 -9.59 -5.57 5.40
N PRO A 410 -8.30 -5.58 5.00
CA PRO A 410 -7.51 -6.79 4.93
C PRO A 410 -6.84 -7.22 6.25
N ILE A 411 -6.98 -6.47 7.34
CA ILE A 411 -6.22 -6.68 8.59
C ILE A 411 -7.00 -7.58 9.56
N PRO A 412 -6.59 -8.84 9.82
CA PRO A 412 -7.17 -9.65 10.88
C PRO A 412 -6.94 -9.02 12.28
N THR A 413 -7.87 -9.25 13.20
CA THR A 413 -7.76 -8.71 14.57
C THR A 413 -6.56 -9.23 15.37
N THR A 414 -5.91 -10.30 14.93
CA THR A 414 -4.66 -10.83 15.47
C THR A 414 -3.42 -10.04 15.06
N GLU A 415 -3.54 -9.22 14.01
CA GLU A 415 -2.40 -8.57 13.34
C GLU A 415 -2.27 -7.07 13.66
N VAL A 416 -3.04 -6.55 14.64
CA VAL A 416 -3.13 -5.11 14.92
C VAL A 416 -1.81 -4.46 15.33
N LEU A 417 -0.88 -5.17 15.96
CA LEU A 417 0.33 -4.57 16.52
C LEU A 417 1.24 -3.95 15.44
N PHE A 418 1.65 -4.70 14.43
CA PHE A 418 2.49 -4.16 13.35
C PHE A 418 1.69 -3.26 12.41
N ASN A 419 0.37 -3.42 12.37
CA ASN A 419 -0.51 -2.58 11.58
C ASN A 419 -0.72 -1.17 12.16
N ILE A 420 -0.20 -0.86 13.34
CA ILE A 420 -0.03 0.53 13.79
C ILE A 420 0.82 1.32 12.78
N MET A 421 1.83 0.70 12.18
CA MET A 421 2.66 1.33 11.15
C MET A 421 1.94 1.48 9.80
N ALA A 422 1.00 0.58 9.49
CA ALA A 422 0.30 0.54 8.20
C ALA A 422 -1.21 0.28 8.36
N PRO A 423 -1.99 1.19 9.00
CA PRO A 423 -3.38 0.96 9.35
C PRO A 423 -4.31 1.05 8.14
N GLY A 424 -4.27 0.06 7.25
CA GLY A 424 -5.08 -0.03 6.03
C GLY A 424 -6.54 -0.48 6.30
N VAL A 425 -7.22 0.12 7.28
CA VAL A 425 -8.52 -0.33 7.81
C VAL A 425 -9.74 0.17 7.04
N MET A 426 -9.59 0.88 5.93
CA MET A 426 -10.72 1.49 5.22
C MET A 426 -11.59 0.47 4.49
N GLU A 427 -12.91 0.70 4.52
CA GLU A 427 -13.90 -0.16 3.86
C GLU A 427 -14.80 0.59 2.89
N GLN A 428 -15.14 1.84 3.17
CA GLN A 428 -16.17 2.59 2.44
C GLN A 428 -15.63 3.91 1.90
N HIS A 429 -16.00 4.23 0.66
CA HIS A 429 -15.65 5.50 0.05
C HIS A 429 -16.88 6.09 -0.67
N PHE A 430 -17.20 7.32 -0.37
CA PHE A 430 -18.24 8.11 -1.04
C PHE A 430 -17.56 9.15 -1.92
N THR A 431 -17.97 9.23 -3.18
CA THR A 431 -17.30 10.11 -4.13
C THR A 431 -18.29 10.98 -4.91
N VAL A 432 -17.84 12.16 -5.28
CA VAL A 432 -18.52 13.07 -6.18
C VAL A 432 -17.51 13.75 -7.08
N GLY A 433 -17.91 14.07 -8.30
CA GLY A 433 -17.05 14.84 -9.19
C GLY A 433 -17.81 15.52 -10.32
N TRP A 434 -17.08 16.35 -11.02
CA TRP A 434 -17.61 17.14 -12.13
C TRP A 434 -16.56 17.29 -13.21
N THR A 435 -16.99 17.14 -14.45
CA THR A 435 -16.17 17.33 -15.65
C THR A 435 -16.82 18.37 -16.54
N SER A 436 -16.01 19.29 -17.07
CA SER A 436 -16.45 20.31 -18.00
C SER A 436 -15.57 20.37 -19.25
N GLU A 437 -16.18 20.17 -20.40
CA GLU A 437 -15.54 20.42 -21.69
C GLU A 437 -15.61 21.89 -22.06
N ARG A 438 -14.45 22.46 -22.39
CA ARG A 438 -14.29 23.85 -22.81
C ARG A 438 -14.53 24.01 -24.31
N ALA A 439 -14.81 25.23 -24.76
CA ALA A 439 -14.99 25.54 -26.17
C ALA A 439 -13.77 25.17 -27.06
N SER A 440 -12.57 25.10 -26.47
CA SER A 440 -11.34 24.62 -27.12
C SER A 440 -11.29 23.09 -27.29
N GLY A 441 -12.25 22.35 -26.75
CA GLY A 441 -12.23 20.90 -26.64
C GLY A 441 -11.36 20.36 -25.47
N ASN A 442 -10.74 21.25 -24.70
CA ASN A 442 -10.03 20.84 -23.48
C ASN A 442 -11.01 20.48 -22.36
N VAL A 443 -10.61 19.58 -21.47
CA VAL A 443 -11.49 19.08 -20.41
C VAL A 443 -10.87 19.35 -19.06
N LEU A 444 -11.67 19.90 -18.13
CA LEU A 444 -11.33 20.10 -16.74
C LEU A 444 -12.20 19.18 -15.89
N SER A 445 -11.57 18.41 -14.99
CA SER A 445 -12.28 17.47 -14.11
C SER A 445 -11.86 17.67 -12.66
N PHE A 446 -12.82 17.44 -11.75
CA PHE A 446 -12.63 17.45 -10.30
C PHE A 446 -13.23 16.18 -9.69
N SER A 447 -12.62 15.66 -8.65
CA SER A 447 -13.21 14.64 -7.78
C SER A 447 -12.94 14.95 -6.31
N LEU A 448 -13.89 14.57 -5.48
CA LEU A 448 -13.79 14.57 -4.03
C LEU A 448 -14.22 13.19 -3.53
N MET A 449 -13.40 12.60 -2.66
CA MET A 449 -13.71 11.36 -1.95
C MET A 449 -13.70 11.63 -0.46
N TYR A 450 -14.67 11.05 0.24
CA TYR A 450 -14.73 10.96 1.69
C TYR A 450 -14.88 9.49 2.10
N ALA A 451 -14.00 9.04 2.98
CA ALA A 451 -14.07 7.74 3.63
C ALA A 451 -14.29 7.95 5.13
N PRO A 452 -15.46 7.53 5.67
CA PRO A 452 -15.79 7.70 7.08
C PRO A 452 -14.86 6.88 7.96
N SER A 453 -14.70 7.30 9.22
CA SER A 453 -13.86 6.60 10.18
C SER A 453 -14.23 5.12 10.29
N LYS A 454 -13.21 4.27 10.29
CA LYS A 454 -13.28 2.83 10.50
C LYS A 454 -12.26 2.42 11.53
N THR A 455 -12.70 1.54 12.43
CA THR A 455 -11.88 0.99 13.52
C THR A 455 -11.73 -0.52 13.37
N VAL A 456 -10.53 -1.01 13.66
CA VAL A 456 -10.21 -2.44 13.85
C VAL A 456 -9.53 -2.60 15.20
N ALA A 457 -10.08 -3.43 16.06
CA ALA A 457 -9.55 -3.69 17.40
C ALA A 457 -9.11 -5.15 17.53
N GLY A 458 -8.01 -5.37 18.23
CA GLY A 458 -7.48 -6.70 18.47
C GLY A 458 -6.56 -6.75 19.70
N THR A 459 -6.10 -7.95 20.01
CA THR A 459 -5.20 -8.18 21.13
C THR A 459 -3.75 -7.91 20.71
N ASN A 460 -2.96 -7.26 21.58
CA ASN A 460 -1.53 -7.14 21.38
C ASN A 460 -0.90 -8.55 21.40
N THR A 461 -0.27 -8.95 20.30
CA THR A 461 0.29 -10.29 20.11
C THR A 461 1.34 -10.65 21.16
N PHE A 462 2.10 -9.67 21.64
CA PHE A 462 3.13 -9.87 22.68
C PHE A 462 2.67 -9.50 24.10
N ASP A 463 1.43 -9.02 24.26
CA ASP A 463 0.80 -8.77 25.56
C ASP A 463 -0.70 -9.10 25.49
N PRO A 464 -1.09 -10.35 25.72
CA PRO A 464 -2.50 -10.78 25.61
C PRO A 464 -3.47 -10.07 26.56
N THR A 465 -2.97 -9.27 27.51
CA THR A 465 -3.77 -8.50 28.45
C THR A 465 -4.07 -7.08 27.95
N GLN A 466 -3.49 -6.70 26.77
CA GLN A 466 -3.66 -5.39 26.18
C GLN A 466 -4.43 -5.48 24.85
N THR A 467 -5.36 -4.54 24.65
CA THR A 467 -6.07 -4.35 23.39
C THR A 467 -5.49 -3.14 22.65
N ILE A 468 -5.35 -3.28 21.34
CA ILE A 468 -4.95 -2.22 20.41
C ILE A 468 -6.11 -1.97 19.46
N GLU A 469 -6.45 -0.71 19.23
CA GLU A 469 -7.46 -0.24 18.30
C GLU A 469 -6.81 0.65 17.27
N LEU A 470 -6.98 0.31 15.99
CA LEU A 470 -6.51 1.09 14.82
C LEU A 470 -7.70 1.86 14.26
N GLU A 471 -7.54 3.13 14.00
CA GLU A 471 -8.57 3.97 13.41
C GLU A 471 -8.04 4.79 12.25
N MET A 472 -8.85 4.93 11.19
CA MET A 472 -8.55 5.79 10.05
C MET A 472 -9.81 6.40 9.46
N SER A 473 -9.70 7.64 8.98
CA SER A 473 -10.64 8.28 8.06
C SER A 473 -9.88 9.00 6.95
N GLN A 474 -10.53 9.34 5.82
CA GLN A 474 -9.80 9.88 4.66
C GLN A 474 -10.59 10.92 3.89
N LEU A 475 -9.86 11.86 3.30
CA LEU A 475 -10.30 12.76 2.26
C LEU A 475 -9.34 12.69 1.06
N ASP A 476 -9.86 12.78 -0.15
CA ASP A 476 -9.06 12.90 -1.38
C ASP A 476 -9.70 13.92 -2.30
N PHE A 477 -8.96 14.94 -2.69
CA PHE A 477 -9.38 15.93 -3.68
C PHE A 477 -8.44 15.87 -4.87
N GLU A 478 -8.98 15.64 -6.07
CA GLU A 478 -8.20 15.58 -7.29
C GLU A 478 -8.71 16.54 -8.37
N VAL A 479 -7.80 17.19 -9.06
CA VAL A 479 -8.07 18.01 -10.23
C VAL A 479 -7.28 17.48 -11.41
N ALA A 480 -7.89 17.47 -12.60
CA ALA A 480 -7.24 17.07 -13.84
C ALA A 480 -7.57 18.00 -15.00
N TYR A 481 -6.62 18.09 -15.92
CA TYR A 481 -6.75 18.84 -17.16
C TYR A 481 -6.28 18.01 -18.35
N ARG A 482 -7.15 17.92 -19.38
CA ARG A 482 -6.91 17.19 -20.62
C ARG A 482 -6.90 18.16 -21.79
N PHE A 483 -5.79 18.17 -22.59
CA PHE A 483 -5.53 19.16 -23.65
C PHE A 483 -4.82 18.59 -24.87
#